data_0ab55b4f79a8a87def1e19508ec35f85
#
_entry.id   0ab55b4f79a8a87def1e19508ec35f85
#
_cell.length_a   1.000
_cell.length_b   1.000
_cell.length_c   1.000
_cell.angle_alpha   90.00
_cell.angle_beta   90.00
_cell.angle_gamma   90.00
#
_symmetry.space_group_name_H-M   'P 1'
#
loop_
_entity.id
_entity.type
_entity.pdbx_description
1 polymer ?
#
loop_
_entity_poly.entity_id
_entity_poly.type
_entity_poly.pdbx_seq_one_letter_code
_entity_poly.pdbx_strand_id
1 'polypeptide(L)'
;MVKPVRVLELITVPADFNGLTRFPMRLIAKMDPSAVRADLLTYAVGDERIRGEIETMGAKLYVAPHRLKHPLSYMRFVASLVRENRYDIVHLHGNSCTLAIDLWAAKRGGARVRIAHSHNTACKFTLLHRLLRPAFNALYTHAYACGDEAGRWLFGRKPFRIIPNAVDAEALAFSEPARADVRAEFGLKDEPVLGHVGNFVPAKNPLFLMEVLNRLPECRLLLAGDGPMRAEVEARAAEMGLSGRVIFAGARGDMPRLYSAMDALLLPSLFEGFPTVALESQCAGLPTILSEAVTRDCALTDFAAFEPLDAERWAARIREGLGQNRAQQSAEGRSAVVQAGHDLTHLAANLQAEYLRLVQADRPQK
;
A
#
# COMPACT_ATOMS: atom_id res chain seq x y z
N MET A 1 -15.83 -24.86 -20.43
CA MET A 1 -15.44 -23.73 -19.57
C MET A 1 -13.97 -23.37 -19.85
N VAL A 2 -13.65 -22.11 -20.08
CA VAL A 2 -12.27 -21.65 -20.26
C VAL A 2 -11.56 -21.78 -18.91
N LYS A 3 -10.36 -22.39 -18.92
CA LYS A 3 -9.56 -22.56 -17.70
C LYS A 3 -9.06 -21.18 -17.22
N PRO A 4 -9.17 -20.84 -15.91
CA PRO A 4 -8.68 -19.56 -15.42
C PRO A 4 -7.16 -19.41 -15.64
N VAL A 5 -6.73 -18.18 -15.91
CA VAL A 5 -5.30 -17.81 -15.94
C VAL A 5 -4.72 -17.98 -14.54
N ARG A 6 -3.58 -18.66 -14.43
CA ARG A 6 -2.89 -18.86 -13.16
C ARG A 6 -1.75 -17.88 -12.99
N VAL A 7 -1.79 -17.12 -11.92
CA VAL A 7 -0.80 -16.07 -11.59
C VAL A 7 -0.09 -16.42 -10.29
N LEU A 8 1.24 -16.26 -10.27
CA LEU A 8 2.03 -16.29 -9.06
C LEU A 8 2.51 -14.85 -8.76
N GLU A 9 1.97 -14.26 -7.71
CA GLU A 9 2.41 -12.96 -7.19
C GLU A 9 3.60 -13.17 -6.25
N LEU A 10 4.78 -12.72 -6.67
CA LEU A 10 6.01 -12.91 -5.94
C LEU A 10 6.42 -11.59 -5.27
N ILE A 11 6.41 -11.57 -3.94
CA ILE A 11 6.81 -10.43 -3.11
C ILE A 11 8.21 -10.63 -2.53
N THR A 12 9.04 -9.58 -2.61
CA THR A 12 10.47 -9.64 -2.25
C THR A 12 10.79 -9.23 -0.81
N VAL A 13 9.75 -9.10 0.00
CA VAL A 13 9.80 -8.79 1.44
C VAL A 13 9.07 -9.88 2.23
N PRO A 14 9.24 -10.00 3.56
CA PRO A 14 8.35 -10.82 4.37
C PRO A 14 6.89 -10.44 4.17
N ALA A 15 6.00 -11.45 4.10
CA ALA A 15 4.57 -11.21 4.06
C ALA A 15 4.11 -10.60 5.38
N ASP A 16 3.62 -9.38 5.34
CA ASP A 16 3.28 -8.56 6.48
C ASP A 16 2.27 -7.47 6.06
N PHE A 17 1.77 -6.65 6.98
CA PHE A 17 0.86 -5.52 6.70
C PHE A 17 1.51 -4.36 5.95
N ASN A 18 2.62 -4.59 5.27
CA ASN A 18 3.30 -3.60 4.42
C ASN A 18 2.65 -3.43 3.04
N GLY A 19 2.91 -2.30 2.38
CA GLY A 19 2.31 -1.95 1.10
C GLY A 19 2.63 -2.94 -0.04
N LEU A 20 3.82 -3.56 -0.02
CA LEU A 20 4.24 -4.50 -1.06
C LEU A 20 3.45 -5.82 -0.99
N THR A 21 3.07 -6.26 0.20
CA THR A 21 2.21 -7.42 0.43
C THR A 21 0.73 -7.08 0.14
N ARG A 22 0.28 -5.94 0.66
CA ARG A 22 -1.12 -5.52 0.55
C ARG A 22 -1.54 -5.20 -0.88
N PHE A 23 -0.64 -4.69 -1.71
CA PHE A 23 -0.96 -4.31 -3.08
C PHE A 23 -1.52 -5.49 -3.91
N PRO A 24 -0.80 -6.62 -4.11
CA PRO A 24 -1.34 -7.76 -4.84
C PRO A 24 -2.56 -8.38 -4.14
N MET A 25 -2.58 -8.46 -2.81
CA MET A 25 -3.72 -9.01 -2.07
C MET A 25 -5.02 -8.25 -2.35
N ARG A 26 -4.98 -6.91 -2.28
CA ARG A 26 -6.14 -6.06 -2.56
C ARG A 26 -6.67 -6.25 -3.98
N LEU A 27 -5.77 -6.37 -4.98
CA LEU A 27 -6.15 -6.60 -6.37
C LEU A 27 -6.76 -7.99 -6.56
N ILE A 28 -6.15 -9.04 -6.02
CA ILE A 28 -6.66 -10.42 -6.11
C ILE A 28 -8.06 -10.51 -5.51
N ALA A 29 -8.30 -9.88 -4.37
CA ALA A 29 -9.61 -9.89 -3.70
C ALA A 29 -10.75 -9.29 -4.54
N LYS A 30 -10.43 -8.46 -5.53
CA LYS A 30 -11.40 -7.82 -6.45
C LYS A 30 -11.47 -8.49 -7.83
N MET A 31 -10.59 -9.45 -8.13
CA MET A 31 -10.63 -10.19 -9.41
C MET A 31 -11.67 -11.32 -9.39
N ASP A 32 -12.22 -11.64 -10.55
CA ASP A 32 -13.07 -12.82 -10.74
C ASP A 32 -12.22 -14.11 -10.69
N PRO A 33 -12.40 -14.98 -9.67
CA PRO A 33 -11.60 -16.21 -9.54
C PRO A 33 -11.90 -17.25 -10.62
N SER A 34 -12.99 -17.09 -11.38
CA SER A 34 -13.27 -17.92 -12.56
C SER A 34 -12.43 -17.54 -13.78
N ALA A 35 -11.97 -16.28 -13.85
CA ALA A 35 -11.13 -15.75 -14.92
C ALA A 35 -9.64 -15.79 -14.56
N VAL A 36 -9.26 -15.39 -13.33
CA VAL A 36 -7.88 -15.35 -12.84
C VAL A 36 -7.81 -15.99 -11.46
N ARG A 37 -6.84 -16.87 -11.24
CA ARG A 37 -6.49 -17.43 -9.93
C ARG A 37 -5.06 -17.08 -9.61
N ALA A 38 -4.86 -16.35 -8.51
CA ALA A 38 -3.55 -15.94 -8.06
C ALA A 38 -3.20 -16.59 -6.72
N ASP A 39 -1.93 -16.96 -6.59
CA ASP A 39 -1.30 -17.41 -5.35
C ASP A 39 -0.12 -16.47 -5.03
N LEU A 40 0.30 -16.39 -3.78
CA LEU A 40 1.39 -15.53 -3.33
C LEU A 40 2.62 -16.36 -2.96
N LEU A 41 3.81 -15.80 -3.23
CA LEU A 41 5.09 -16.34 -2.81
C LEU A 41 5.92 -15.27 -2.09
N THR A 42 6.46 -15.64 -0.93
CA THR A 42 7.42 -14.84 -0.14
C THR A 42 8.58 -15.72 0.33
N TYR A 43 9.56 -15.13 1.02
CA TYR A 43 10.64 -15.88 1.69
C TYR A 43 10.48 -15.96 3.21
N ALA A 44 9.53 -15.25 3.80
CA ALA A 44 9.21 -15.29 5.23
C ALA A 44 7.80 -14.75 5.47
N VAL A 45 7.21 -15.11 6.59
CA VAL A 45 5.97 -14.51 7.11
C VAL A 45 6.34 -13.65 8.30
N GLY A 46 6.03 -12.38 8.24
CA GLY A 46 6.26 -11.41 9.31
C GLY A 46 5.11 -11.39 10.32
N ASP A 47 3.89 -11.62 9.84
CA ASP A 47 2.69 -11.72 10.66
C ASP A 47 1.78 -12.86 10.14
N GLU A 48 1.50 -13.85 10.98
CA GLU A 48 0.70 -15.01 10.61
C GLU A 48 -0.77 -14.68 10.29
N ARG A 49 -1.29 -13.55 10.73
CA ARG A 49 -2.65 -13.09 10.36
C ARG A 49 -2.79 -12.90 8.85
N ILE A 50 -1.70 -12.52 8.16
CA ILE A 50 -1.66 -12.38 6.70
C ILE A 50 -1.97 -13.71 5.99
N ARG A 51 -1.50 -14.85 6.54
CA ARG A 51 -1.79 -16.17 5.99
C ARG A 51 -3.30 -16.43 5.97
N GLY A 52 -3.96 -16.19 7.09
CA GLY A 52 -5.42 -16.36 7.19
C GLY A 52 -6.18 -15.46 6.21
N GLU A 53 -5.76 -14.21 6.05
CA GLU A 53 -6.38 -13.30 5.07
C GLU A 53 -6.21 -13.80 3.62
N ILE A 54 -5.02 -14.29 3.25
CA ILE A 54 -4.75 -14.85 1.92
C ILE A 54 -5.61 -16.10 1.66
N GLU A 55 -5.74 -16.98 2.65
CA GLU A 55 -6.56 -18.19 2.56
C GLU A 55 -8.04 -17.87 2.41
N THR A 56 -8.57 -16.85 3.09
CA THR A 56 -9.97 -16.40 2.93
C THR A 56 -10.28 -15.88 1.53
N MET A 57 -9.28 -15.38 0.80
CA MET A 57 -9.39 -14.99 -0.61
C MET A 57 -9.36 -16.20 -1.58
N GLY A 58 -9.22 -17.42 -1.07
CA GLY A 58 -9.06 -18.63 -1.87
C GLY A 58 -7.66 -18.76 -2.54
N ALA A 59 -6.69 -17.95 -2.12
CA ALA A 59 -5.31 -18.00 -2.57
C ALA A 59 -4.41 -18.79 -1.61
N LYS A 60 -3.26 -19.26 -2.09
CA LYS A 60 -2.25 -19.94 -1.28
C LYS A 60 -1.06 -19.04 -1.04
N LEU A 61 -0.49 -19.10 0.16
CA LEU A 61 0.79 -18.46 0.49
C LEU A 61 1.90 -19.51 0.54
N TYR A 62 2.87 -19.38 -0.36
CA TYR A 62 4.07 -20.19 -0.37
C TYR A 62 5.24 -19.45 0.28
N VAL A 63 6.07 -20.19 1.02
CA VAL A 63 7.29 -19.65 1.64
C VAL A 63 8.50 -20.34 1.05
N ALA A 64 9.32 -19.61 0.30
CA ALA A 64 10.54 -20.10 -0.31
C ALA A 64 11.76 -19.94 0.60
N PRO A 65 12.86 -20.68 0.37
CA PRO A 65 14.16 -20.36 0.96
C PRO A 65 14.56 -18.91 0.67
N HIS A 66 15.33 -18.29 1.59
CA HIS A 66 15.72 -16.88 1.41
C HIS A 66 16.61 -16.70 0.17
N ARG A 67 16.13 -15.92 -0.80
CA ARG A 67 16.68 -15.80 -2.17
C ARG A 67 18.15 -15.38 -2.27
N LEU A 68 18.63 -14.53 -1.33
CA LEU A 68 20.03 -14.05 -1.33
C LEU A 68 20.96 -14.91 -0.45
N LYS A 69 20.43 -15.64 0.54
CA LYS A 69 21.22 -16.55 1.39
C LYS A 69 21.38 -17.93 0.74
N HIS A 70 20.32 -18.41 0.08
CA HIS A 70 20.27 -19.74 -0.52
C HIS A 70 19.77 -19.69 -1.98
N PRO A 71 20.48 -18.98 -2.88
CA PRO A 71 19.96 -18.66 -4.22
C PRO A 71 19.65 -19.91 -5.07
N LEU A 72 20.46 -20.96 -5.00
CA LEU A 72 20.23 -22.18 -5.79
C LEU A 72 18.99 -22.95 -5.31
N SER A 73 18.81 -23.09 -4.00
CA SER A 73 17.64 -23.74 -3.41
C SER A 73 16.38 -22.94 -3.73
N TYR A 74 16.46 -21.61 -3.59
CA TYR A 74 15.39 -20.69 -3.95
C TYR A 74 14.97 -20.86 -5.43
N MET A 75 15.93 -20.78 -6.36
CA MET A 75 15.66 -20.90 -7.80
C MET A 75 15.04 -22.25 -8.17
N ARG A 76 15.51 -23.35 -7.56
CA ARG A 76 14.92 -24.68 -7.76
C ARG A 76 13.48 -24.72 -7.25
N PHE A 77 13.24 -24.20 -6.05
CA PHE A 77 11.91 -24.14 -5.43
C PHE A 77 10.92 -23.37 -6.33
N VAL A 78 11.27 -22.13 -6.74
CA VAL A 78 10.40 -21.30 -7.59
C VAL A 78 10.15 -21.98 -8.94
N ALA A 79 11.18 -22.55 -9.59
CA ALA A 79 11.03 -23.22 -10.86
C ALA A 79 10.13 -24.46 -10.76
N SER A 80 10.25 -25.27 -9.70
CA SER A 80 9.36 -26.41 -9.45
C SER A 80 7.93 -25.94 -9.18
N LEU A 81 7.75 -24.96 -8.32
CA LEU A 81 6.43 -24.39 -7.97
C LEU A 81 5.70 -23.89 -9.22
N VAL A 82 6.39 -23.14 -10.08
CA VAL A 82 5.82 -22.61 -11.33
C VAL A 82 5.40 -23.76 -12.25
N ARG A 83 6.25 -24.78 -12.42
CA ARG A 83 6.00 -25.92 -13.31
C ARG A 83 4.86 -26.81 -12.82
N GLU A 84 4.89 -27.20 -11.54
CA GLU A 84 3.91 -28.12 -10.95
C GLU A 84 2.51 -27.50 -10.92
N ASN A 85 2.42 -26.22 -10.60
CA ASN A 85 1.15 -25.50 -10.59
C ASN A 85 0.76 -24.92 -11.95
N ARG A 86 1.63 -24.97 -12.96
CA ARG A 86 1.37 -24.47 -14.32
C ARG A 86 0.96 -23.00 -14.31
N TYR A 87 1.71 -22.14 -13.61
CA TYR A 87 1.46 -20.70 -13.63
C TYR A 87 1.75 -20.13 -15.02
N ASP A 88 0.76 -19.44 -15.58
CA ASP A 88 0.86 -18.76 -16.87
C ASP A 88 1.69 -17.48 -16.73
N ILE A 89 1.49 -16.78 -15.61
CA ILE A 89 2.11 -15.49 -15.28
C ILE A 89 2.86 -15.61 -13.96
N VAL A 90 4.05 -15.02 -13.89
CA VAL A 90 4.73 -14.70 -12.63
C VAL A 90 4.87 -13.18 -12.57
N HIS A 91 4.20 -12.56 -11.62
CA HIS A 91 4.21 -11.12 -11.38
C HIS A 91 5.05 -10.82 -10.15
N LEU A 92 6.18 -10.14 -10.36
CA LEU A 92 7.20 -9.91 -9.35
C LEU A 92 7.13 -8.49 -8.82
N HIS A 93 6.99 -8.33 -7.51
CA HIS A 93 6.94 -7.06 -6.81
C HIS A 93 8.27 -6.77 -6.13
N GLY A 94 8.95 -5.70 -6.57
CA GLY A 94 10.23 -5.28 -6.00
C GLY A 94 10.83 -4.12 -6.77
N ASN A 95 11.94 -3.59 -6.25
CA ASN A 95 12.54 -2.33 -6.70
C ASN A 95 14.04 -2.45 -7.05
N SER A 96 14.52 -3.67 -7.34
CA SER A 96 15.93 -3.91 -7.64
C SER A 96 16.10 -4.91 -8.78
N CYS A 97 17.15 -4.73 -9.60
CA CYS A 97 17.54 -5.70 -10.62
C CYS A 97 17.94 -7.08 -10.04
N THR A 98 18.00 -7.23 -8.70
CA THR A 98 18.09 -8.57 -8.06
C THR A 98 16.90 -9.45 -8.38
N LEU A 99 15.77 -8.90 -8.86
CA LEU A 99 14.65 -9.62 -9.46
C LEU A 99 15.06 -10.52 -10.63
N ALA A 100 16.27 -10.33 -11.19
CA ALA A 100 16.82 -11.25 -12.21
C ALA A 100 16.88 -12.71 -11.72
N ILE A 101 17.10 -12.95 -10.42
CA ILE A 101 17.12 -14.29 -9.81
C ILE A 101 15.73 -14.93 -9.92
N ASP A 102 14.71 -14.16 -9.55
CA ASP A 102 13.31 -14.58 -9.54
C ASP A 102 12.80 -14.80 -10.97
N LEU A 103 13.10 -13.87 -11.87
CA LEU A 103 12.74 -13.96 -13.30
C LEU A 103 13.38 -15.16 -14.00
N TRP A 104 14.65 -15.44 -13.67
CA TRP A 104 15.33 -16.61 -14.21
C TRP A 104 14.68 -17.90 -13.71
N ALA A 105 14.36 -17.99 -12.43
CA ALA A 105 13.68 -19.15 -11.86
C ALA A 105 12.29 -19.36 -12.47
N ALA A 106 11.51 -18.28 -12.62
CA ALA A 106 10.20 -18.30 -13.28
C ALA A 106 10.30 -18.78 -14.74
N LYS A 107 11.30 -18.27 -15.51
CA LYS A 107 11.58 -18.72 -16.87
C LYS A 107 11.91 -20.21 -16.93
N ARG A 108 12.75 -20.72 -16.02
CA ARG A 108 13.11 -22.16 -15.92
C ARG A 108 11.93 -23.02 -15.50
N GLY A 109 10.98 -22.48 -14.75
CA GLY A 109 9.71 -23.12 -14.40
C GLY A 109 8.71 -23.20 -15.55
N GLY A 110 8.92 -22.42 -16.63
CA GLY A 110 8.07 -22.40 -17.81
C GLY A 110 7.06 -21.26 -17.85
N ALA A 111 7.14 -20.28 -16.92
CA ALA A 111 6.30 -19.08 -17.00
C ALA A 111 6.63 -18.27 -18.25
N ARG A 112 5.66 -18.12 -19.14
CA ARG A 112 5.83 -17.38 -20.39
C ARG A 112 5.76 -15.89 -20.16
N VAL A 113 4.79 -15.44 -19.39
CA VAL A 113 4.63 -14.04 -18.98
C VAL A 113 5.33 -13.81 -17.64
N ARG A 114 6.31 -12.92 -17.63
CA ARG A 114 7.11 -12.55 -16.45
C ARG A 114 7.10 -11.04 -16.31
N ILE A 115 6.32 -10.56 -15.36
CA ILE A 115 6.12 -9.14 -15.11
C ILE A 115 7.06 -8.70 -13.98
N ALA A 116 7.84 -7.66 -14.20
CA ALA A 116 8.59 -6.97 -13.15
C ALA A 116 7.85 -5.68 -12.79
N HIS A 117 7.49 -5.51 -11.51
CA HIS A 117 6.73 -4.37 -11.01
C HIS A 117 7.52 -3.60 -9.96
N SER A 118 7.86 -2.35 -10.27
CA SER A 118 8.58 -1.43 -9.41
C SER A 118 7.64 -0.66 -8.48
N HIS A 119 7.96 -0.65 -7.17
CA HIS A 119 7.13 0.03 -6.15
C HIS A 119 7.88 1.12 -5.39
N ASN A 120 9.17 1.35 -5.67
CA ASN A 120 9.98 2.35 -4.96
C ASN A 120 11.18 2.78 -5.81
N THR A 121 11.80 3.88 -5.42
CA THR A 121 12.97 4.50 -6.07
C THR A 121 14.29 4.20 -5.36
N ALA A 122 14.33 3.24 -4.43
CA ALA A 122 15.53 2.88 -3.69
C ALA A 122 15.70 1.37 -3.52
N CYS A 123 16.93 0.91 -3.35
CA CYS A 123 17.24 -0.47 -2.98
C CYS A 123 18.46 -0.56 -2.04
N LYS A 124 18.48 -1.60 -1.20
CA LYS A 124 19.55 -1.82 -0.22
C LYS A 124 20.90 -2.18 -0.86
N PHE A 125 20.90 -2.90 -2.00
CA PHE A 125 22.10 -3.46 -2.62
C PHE A 125 22.37 -2.80 -3.99
N THR A 126 22.83 -1.56 -4.00
CA THR A 126 23.02 -0.75 -5.22
C THR A 126 24.03 -1.34 -6.19
N LEU A 127 25.14 -1.91 -5.69
CA LEU A 127 26.14 -2.55 -6.54
C LEU A 127 25.56 -3.78 -7.26
N LEU A 128 24.87 -4.66 -6.51
CA LEU A 128 24.24 -5.85 -7.08
C LEU A 128 23.10 -5.49 -8.05
N HIS A 129 22.37 -4.41 -7.75
CA HIS A 129 21.38 -3.84 -8.65
C HIS A 129 22.00 -3.48 -10.00
N ARG A 130 23.16 -2.79 -10.00
CA ARG A 130 23.87 -2.40 -11.24
C ARG A 130 24.41 -3.61 -12.01
N LEU A 131 25.05 -4.55 -11.31
CA LEU A 131 25.65 -5.75 -11.93
C LEU A 131 24.59 -6.66 -12.58
N LEU A 132 23.42 -6.81 -11.97
CA LEU A 132 22.36 -7.68 -12.47
C LEU A 132 21.47 -7.01 -13.53
N ARG A 133 21.62 -5.71 -13.79
CA ARG A 133 20.79 -4.98 -14.77
C ARG A 133 20.74 -5.59 -16.16
N PRO A 134 21.85 -6.09 -16.78
CA PRO A 134 21.77 -6.73 -18.09
C PRO A 134 20.93 -8.01 -18.07
N ALA A 135 21.14 -8.88 -17.07
CA ALA A 135 20.37 -10.10 -16.88
C ALA A 135 18.89 -9.81 -16.61
N PHE A 136 18.60 -8.86 -15.72
CA PHE A 136 17.25 -8.38 -15.44
C PHE A 136 16.55 -7.94 -16.73
N ASN A 137 17.21 -7.10 -17.54
CA ASN A 137 16.68 -6.57 -18.79
C ASN A 137 16.40 -7.63 -19.86
N ALA A 138 17.05 -8.80 -19.81
CA ALA A 138 16.86 -9.91 -20.72
C ALA A 138 15.81 -10.92 -20.26
N LEU A 139 15.32 -10.83 -19.03
CA LEU A 139 14.50 -11.86 -18.40
C LEU A 139 13.04 -11.49 -18.24
N TYR A 140 12.69 -10.24 -17.90
CA TYR A 140 11.28 -9.85 -17.86
C TYR A 140 10.68 -9.74 -19.26
N THR A 141 9.38 -9.98 -19.38
CA THR A 141 8.61 -9.82 -20.62
C THR A 141 7.78 -8.52 -20.58
N HIS A 142 7.36 -8.10 -19.39
CA HIS A 142 6.55 -6.88 -19.18
C HIS A 142 7.09 -6.09 -17.98
N ALA A 143 7.06 -4.78 -18.11
CA ALA A 143 7.57 -3.83 -17.13
C ALA A 143 6.43 -2.99 -16.58
N TYR A 144 6.18 -3.05 -15.27
CA TYR A 144 5.18 -2.25 -14.58
C TYR A 144 5.81 -1.43 -13.46
N ALA A 145 5.18 -0.30 -13.13
CA ALA A 145 5.61 0.55 -12.03
C ALA A 145 4.41 1.24 -11.37
N CYS A 146 4.49 1.52 -10.08
CA CYS A 146 3.45 2.26 -9.36
C CYS A 146 3.42 3.76 -9.71
N GLY A 147 4.45 4.28 -10.38
CA GLY A 147 4.59 5.66 -10.81
C GLY A 147 5.82 5.85 -11.72
N ASP A 148 5.94 7.04 -12.32
CA ASP A 148 7.01 7.33 -13.30
C ASP A 148 8.41 7.21 -12.70
N GLU A 149 8.64 7.77 -11.50
CA GLU A 149 9.95 7.71 -10.82
C GLU A 149 10.38 6.27 -10.50
N ALA A 150 9.47 5.45 -9.97
CA ALA A 150 9.72 4.05 -9.68
C ALA A 150 10.03 3.25 -10.96
N GLY A 151 9.35 3.58 -12.05
CA GLY A 151 9.60 3.00 -13.35
C GLY A 151 10.97 3.39 -13.90
N ARG A 152 11.31 4.67 -13.89
CA ARG A 152 12.64 5.16 -14.33
C ARG A 152 13.77 4.59 -13.49
N TRP A 153 13.56 4.45 -12.19
CA TRP A 153 14.53 3.82 -11.29
C TRP A 153 14.88 2.39 -11.72
N LEU A 154 13.88 1.54 -11.95
CA LEU A 154 14.10 0.12 -12.23
C LEU A 154 14.44 -0.14 -13.69
N PHE A 155 13.72 0.49 -14.62
CA PHE A 155 13.80 0.21 -16.07
C PHE A 155 14.66 1.20 -16.85
N GLY A 156 15.03 2.35 -16.26
CA GLY A 156 15.77 3.41 -16.92
C GLY A 156 14.94 4.04 -18.04
N ARG A 157 15.46 4.01 -19.28
CA ARG A 157 14.79 4.55 -20.47
C ARG A 157 13.86 3.57 -21.20
N LYS A 158 13.77 2.33 -20.72
CA LYS A 158 12.88 1.33 -21.34
C LYS A 158 11.42 1.64 -21.02
N PRO A 159 10.50 1.36 -21.96
CA PRO A 159 9.08 1.59 -21.72
C PRO A 159 8.57 0.69 -20.59
N PHE A 160 7.66 1.23 -19.80
CA PHE A 160 6.92 0.52 -18.75
C PHE A 160 5.49 1.06 -18.67
N ARG A 161 4.60 0.25 -18.12
CA ARG A 161 3.20 0.64 -17.86
C ARG A 161 3.07 1.08 -16.40
N ILE A 162 2.33 2.15 -16.17
CA ILE A 162 1.98 2.58 -14.81
C ILE A 162 0.75 1.79 -14.36
N ILE A 163 0.89 1.13 -13.20
CA ILE A 163 -0.18 0.52 -12.43
C ILE A 163 -0.18 1.25 -11.08
N PRO A 164 -1.00 2.27 -10.92
CA PRO A 164 -0.93 3.16 -9.76
C PRO A 164 -1.35 2.45 -8.47
N ASN A 165 -0.95 3.01 -7.33
CA ASN A 165 -1.55 2.62 -6.06
C ASN A 165 -3.04 2.95 -6.08
N ALA A 166 -3.87 2.06 -5.54
CA ALA A 166 -5.30 2.22 -5.52
C ALA A 166 -5.91 1.84 -4.17
N VAL A 167 -7.08 2.37 -3.90
CA VAL A 167 -7.84 2.16 -2.68
C VAL A 167 -9.27 1.72 -3.03
N ASP A 168 -9.93 1.01 -2.11
CA ASP A 168 -11.34 0.63 -2.26
C ASP A 168 -12.21 1.84 -1.91
N ALA A 169 -12.48 2.68 -2.91
CA ALA A 169 -13.18 3.93 -2.70
C ALA A 169 -14.56 3.74 -2.04
N GLU A 170 -15.30 2.71 -2.42
CA GLU A 170 -16.61 2.44 -1.84
C GLU A 170 -16.54 1.94 -0.39
N ALA A 171 -15.60 1.06 -0.08
CA ALA A 171 -15.42 0.57 1.29
C ALA A 171 -14.97 1.69 2.26
N LEU A 172 -14.36 2.75 1.75
CA LEU A 172 -13.88 3.91 2.52
C LEU A 172 -14.93 5.01 2.70
N ALA A 173 -16.16 4.82 2.20
CA ALA A 173 -17.23 5.79 2.37
C ALA A 173 -17.45 6.10 3.86
N PHE A 174 -17.67 7.38 4.17
CA PHE A 174 -18.02 7.81 5.51
C PHE A 174 -19.31 7.10 6.00
N SER A 175 -19.27 6.62 7.23
CA SER A 175 -20.38 5.90 7.88
C SER A 175 -20.62 6.45 9.28
N GLU A 176 -21.78 7.09 9.48
CA GLU A 176 -22.17 7.59 10.79
C GLU A 176 -22.31 6.47 11.86
N PRO A 177 -22.89 5.30 11.56
CA PRO A 177 -22.90 4.17 12.50
C PRO A 177 -21.49 3.73 12.90
N ALA A 178 -20.55 3.58 11.92
CA ALA A 178 -19.17 3.22 12.20
C ALA A 178 -18.45 4.29 13.04
N ARG A 179 -18.76 5.57 12.79
CA ARG A 179 -18.26 6.70 13.60
C ARG A 179 -18.70 6.55 15.06
N ALA A 180 -19.98 6.35 15.30
CA ALA A 180 -20.52 6.18 16.63
C ALA A 180 -19.90 4.99 17.37
N ASP A 181 -19.82 3.83 16.71
CA ASP A 181 -19.25 2.61 17.27
C ASP A 181 -17.77 2.77 17.68
N VAL A 182 -16.94 3.30 16.79
CA VAL A 182 -15.50 3.47 17.06
C VAL A 182 -15.27 4.54 18.11
N ARG A 183 -16.07 5.64 18.10
CA ARG A 183 -15.96 6.66 19.14
C ARG A 183 -16.34 6.10 20.52
N ALA A 184 -17.35 5.24 20.59
CA ALA A 184 -17.72 4.54 21.82
C ALA A 184 -16.61 3.57 22.27
N GLU A 185 -15.99 2.82 21.34
CA GLU A 185 -14.86 1.90 21.62
C GLU A 185 -13.71 2.61 22.34
N PHE A 186 -13.37 3.83 21.92
CA PHE A 186 -12.25 4.59 22.47
C PHE A 186 -12.67 5.64 23.53
N GLY A 187 -13.93 5.65 23.96
CA GLY A 187 -14.44 6.60 24.96
C GLY A 187 -14.38 8.06 24.48
N LEU A 188 -14.51 8.27 23.17
CA LEU A 188 -14.56 9.59 22.53
C LEU A 188 -16.00 10.12 22.56
N LYS A 189 -16.13 11.42 22.80
CA LYS A 189 -17.42 12.14 22.84
C LYS A 189 -17.52 13.08 21.64
N ASP A 190 -17.88 14.34 21.86
CA ASP A 190 -18.09 15.33 20.80
C ASP A 190 -16.81 16.09 20.42
N GLU A 191 -15.70 15.87 21.16
CA GLU A 191 -14.42 16.50 20.83
C GLU A 191 -13.91 16.12 19.45
N PRO A 192 -13.23 17.04 18.73
CA PRO A 192 -12.62 16.73 17.44
C PRO A 192 -11.49 15.68 17.60
N VAL A 193 -11.48 14.70 16.69
CA VAL A 193 -10.49 13.61 16.67
C VAL A 193 -9.57 13.76 15.47
N LEU A 194 -8.31 14.08 15.74
CA LEU A 194 -7.25 14.08 14.75
C LEU A 194 -6.74 12.67 14.56
N GLY A 195 -6.55 12.24 13.32
CA GLY A 195 -6.06 10.91 12.99
C GLY A 195 -4.66 10.93 12.40
N HIS A 196 -3.87 9.92 12.72
CA HIS A 196 -2.67 9.57 11.99
C HIS A 196 -2.65 8.07 11.72
N VAL A 197 -2.34 7.68 10.49
CA VAL A 197 -2.30 6.28 10.06
C VAL A 197 -0.96 5.98 9.43
N GLY A 198 -0.21 5.06 10.02
CA GLY A 198 1.09 4.65 9.49
C GLY A 198 2.00 4.00 10.52
N ASN A 199 3.10 3.42 10.04
CA ASN A 199 4.11 2.85 10.91
C ASN A 199 4.86 3.95 11.68
N PHE A 200 5.14 3.73 12.95
CA PHE A 200 5.89 4.70 13.77
C PHE A 200 7.39 4.57 13.49
N VAL A 201 7.80 5.21 12.40
CA VAL A 201 9.18 5.28 11.90
C VAL A 201 9.59 6.75 11.67
N PRO A 202 10.89 7.09 11.66
CA PRO A 202 11.34 8.48 11.49
C PRO A 202 10.77 9.16 10.23
N ALA A 203 10.63 8.44 9.13
CA ALA A 203 10.08 8.98 7.88
C ALA A 203 8.63 9.51 8.02
N LYS A 204 7.84 8.95 8.94
CA LYS A 204 6.46 9.36 9.22
C LYS A 204 6.34 10.49 10.24
N ASN A 205 7.43 10.79 10.97
CA ASN A 205 7.55 11.90 11.90
C ASN A 205 6.41 12.00 12.97
N PRO A 206 6.08 10.89 13.67
CA PRO A 206 4.95 10.89 14.59
C PRO A 206 5.13 11.83 15.80
N LEU A 207 6.36 12.20 16.14
CA LEU A 207 6.63 13.13 17.27
C LEU A 207 6.09 14.54 17.02
N PHE A 208 6.12 15.02 15.78
CA PHE A 208 5.58 16.31 15.39
C PHE A 208 4.08 16.44 15.73
N LEU A 209 3.34 15.33 15.71
CA LEU A 209 1.91 15.33 16.08
C LEU A 209 1.67 15.75 17.53
N MET A 210 2.63 15.53 18.41
CA MET A 210 2.53 15.99 19.82
C MET A 210 2.59 17.52 19.91
N GLU A 211 3.42 18.15 19.07
CA GLU A 211 3.54 19.60 18.98
C GLU A 211 2.25 20.22 18.42
N VAL A 212 1.67 19.61 17.40
CA VAL A 212 0.38 20.02 16.82
C VAL A 212 -0.75 19.85 17.82
N LEU A 213 -0.85 18.69 18.50
CA LEU A 213 -1.89 18.44 19.51
C LEU A 213 -1.82 19.41 20.69
N ASN A 214 -0.61 19.83 21.07
CA ASN A 214 -0.42 20.82 22.15
C ASN A 214 -1.02 22.20 21.83
N ARG A 215 -1.14 22.56 20.53
CA ARG A 215 -1.77 23.80 20.05
C ARG A 215 -3.30 23.70 19.94
N LEU A 216 -3.87 22.50 20.12
CA LEU A 216 -5.28 22.19 19.95
C LEU A 216 -5.83 21.54 21.23
N PRO A 217 -6.01 22.29 22.33
CA PRO A 217 -6.44 21.73 23.61
C PRO A 217 -7.81 21.05 23.56
N GLU A 218 -8.65 21.44 22.60
CA GLU A 218 -9.98 20.88 22.33
C GLU A 218 -9.95 19.51 21.66
N CYS A 219 -8.84 19.10 21.05
CA CYS A 219 -8.76 17.89 20.22
C CYS A 219 -8.21 16.67 20.96
N ARG A 220 -8.56 15.49 20.44
CA ARG A 220 -7.93 14.19 20.75
C ARG A 220 -7.13 13.72 19.53
N LEU A 221 -6.13 12.86 19.75
CA LEU A 221 -5.31 12.30 18.68
C LEU A 221 -5.42 10.78 18.69
N LEU A 222 -5.87 10.20 17.58
CA LEU A 222 -5.98 8.76 17.35
C LEU A 222 -4.85 8.31 16.42
N LEU A 223 -3.94 7.49 16.94
CA LEU A 223 -2.77 6.95 16.24
C LEU A 223 -3.03 5.49 15.86
N ALA A 224 -3.25 5.21 14.57
CA ALA A 224 -3.42 3.87 14.04
C ALA A 224 -2.13 3.39 13.36
N GLY A 225 -1.52 2.40 13.96
CA GLY A 225 -0.25 1.83 13.53
C GLY A 225 0.63 1.41 14.70
N ASP A 226 1.81 0.91 14.37
CA ASP A 226 2.83 0.52 15.33
C ASP A 226 4.23 0.71 14.73
N GLY A 227 5.28 0.58 15.51
CA GLY A 227 6.65 0.67 15.00
C GLY A 227 7.68 1.01 16.07
N PRO A 228 8.97 1.07 15.68
CA PRO A 228 10.08 1.22 16.63
C PRO A 228 10.04 2.53 17.43
N MET A 229 9.36 3.57 16.95
CA MET A 229 9.24 4.85 17.67
C MET A 229 8.06 4.89 18.64
N ARG A 230 7.29 3.82 18.81
CA ARG A 230 6.09 3.85 19.68
C ARG A 230 6.41 4.31 21.10
N ALA A 231 7.40 3.71 21.73
CA ALA A 231 7.81 4.07 23.10
C ALA A 231 8.26 5.55 23.21
N GLU A 232 8.93 6.06 22.19
CA GLU A 232 9.36 7.47 22.12
C GLU A 232 8.17 8.43 22.00
N VAL A 233 7.16 8.09 21.20
CA VAL A 233 5.92 8.86 21.05
C VAL A 233 5.12 8.86 22.35
N GLU A 234 5.01 7.72 23.05
CA GLU A 234 4.38 7.61 24.36
C GLU A 234 5.09 8.46 25.42
N ALA A 235 6.42 8.39 25.47
CA ALA A 235 7.23 9.21 26.37
C ALA A 235 7.05 10.71 26.10
N ARG A 236 7.08 11.12 24.83
CA ARG A 236 6.87 12.51 24.44
C ARG A 236 5.48 13.03 24.81
N ALA A 237 4.46 12.21 24.62
CA ALA A 237 3.10 12.54 25.05
C ALA A 237 3.02 12.74 26.58
N ALA A 238 3.71 11.91 27.36
CA ALA A 238 3.76 12.03 28.81
C ALA A 238 4.51 13.29 29.25
N GLU A 239 5.68 13.58 28.69
CA GLU A 239 6.46 14.80 28.96
C GLU A 239 5.68 16.08 28.73
N MET A 240 4.84 16.09 27.69
CA MET A 240 4.00 17.25 27.34
C MET A 240 2.64 17.27 28.05
N GLY A 241 2.36 16.30 28.94
CA GLY A 241 1.07 16.21 29.64
C GLY A 241 -0.11 15.83 28.74
N LEU A 242 0.16 15.18 27.59
CA LEU A 242 -0.83 14.87 26.57
C LEU A 242 -1.38 13.42 26.64
N SER A 243 -0.86 12.58 27.56
CA SER A 243 -1.22 11.15 27.64
C SER A 243 -2.73 10.89 27.67
N GLY A 244 -3.50 11.75 28.34
CA GLY A 244 -4.97 11.62 28.38
C GLY A 244 -5.68 11.99 27.08
N ARG A 245 -4.98 12.57 26.10
CA ARG A 245 -5.54 13.02 24.81
C ARG A 245 -5.04 12.23 23.61
N VAL A 246 -4.05 11.33 23.77
CA VAL A 246 -3.50 10.47 22.73
C VAL A 246 -4.02 9.06 22.89
N ILE A 247 -4.54 8.48 21.81
CA ILE A 247 -5.09 7.14 21.75
C ILE A 247 -4.24 6.32 20.80
N PHE A 248 -3.65 5.24 21.29
CA PHE A 248 -2.89 4.29 20.48
C PHE A 248 -3.78 3.11 20.10
N ALA A 249 -4.34 3.14 18.89
CA ALA A 249 -5.22 2.10 18.39
C ALA A 249 -4.48 0.82 17.95
N GLY A 250 -3.13 0.87 17.84
CA GLY A 250 -2.33 -0.23 17.32
C GLY A 250 -2.53 -0.44 15.81
N ALA A 251 -1.99 -1.56 15.30
CA ALA A 251 -2.20 -1.96 13.92
C ALA A 251 -3.63 -2.52 13.74
N ARG A 252 -4.41 -1.90 12.85
CA ARG A 252 -5.84 -2.22 12.61
C ARG A 252 -6.07 -2.68 11.18
N GLY A 253 -7.03 -3.60 11.00
CA GLY A 253 -7.50 -4.04 9.67
C GLY A 253 -8.79 -3.34 9.21
N ASP A 254 -9.51 -2.71 10.14
CA ASP A 254 -10.82 -2.07 9.91
C ASP A 254 -10.70 -0.55 9.67
N MET A 255 -9.74 -0.16 8.84
CA MET A 255 -9.43 1.24 8.56
C MET A 255 -10.62 2.10 8.14
N PRO A 256 -11.58 1.63 7.31
CA PRO A 256 -12.77 2.43 6.96
C PRO A 256 -13.57 2.91 8.17
N ARG A 257 -13.68 2.06 9.21
CA ARG A 257 -14.36 2.44 10.46
C ARG A 257 -13.57 3.48 11.24
N LEU A 258 -12.23 3.33 11.32
CA LEU A 258 -11.38 4.31 12.00
C LEU A 258 -11.43 5.68 11.31
N TYR A 259 -11.33 5.74 9.98
CA TYR A 259 -11.47 7.00 9.24
C TYR A 259 -12.81 7.69 9.51
N SER A 260 -13.89 6.93 9.65
CA SER A 260 -15.19 7.51 10.00
C SER A 260 -15.20 8.18 11.37
N ALA A 261 -14.43 7.69 12.35
CA ALA A 261 -14.33 8.26 13.69
C ALA A 261 -13.52 9.56 13.79
N MET A 262 -12.61 9.77 12.84
CA MET A 262 -11.72 10.93 12.78
C MET A 262 -12.43 12.18 12.22
N ASP A 263 -11.88 13.38 12.47
CA ASP A 263 -12.36 14.66 11.92
C ASP A 263 -11.33 15.34 11.01
N ALA A 264 -10.06 14.97 11.11
CA ALA A 264 -9.00 15.33 10.17
C ALA A 264 -7.93 14.23 10.13
N LEU A 265 -7.25 14.05 8.99
CA LEU A 265 -6.05 13.20 8.91
C LEU A 265 -4.78 14.05 8.82
N LEU A 266 -3.76 13.65 9.58
CA LEU A 266 -2.46 14.32 9.65
C LEU A 266 -1.35 13.40 9.14
N LEU A 267 -0.60 13.84 8.13
CA LEU A 267 0.53 13.11 7.55
C LEU A 267 1.80 13.99 7.53
N PRO A 268 2.51 14.13 8.68
CA PRO A 268 3.69 14.98 8.81
C PRO A 268 4.97 14.31 8.29
N SER A 269 4.86 13.46 7.29
CA SER A 269 5.96 12.64 6.78
C SER A 269 7.12 13.50 6.27
N LEU A 270 8.34 13.09 6.56
CA LEU A 270 9.58 13.68 6.04
C LEU A 270 9.87 13.24 4.61
N PHE A 271 9.32 12.11 4.22
CA PHE A 271 9.42 11.54 2.89
C PHE A 271 8.27 10.55 2.64
N GLU A 272 7.62 10.69 1.48
CA GLU A 272 6.62 9.75 0.94
C GLU A 272 6.72 9.70 -0.58
N GLY A 273 6.66 8.49 -1.13
CA GLY A 273 6.49 8.32 -2.57
C GLY A 273 5.06 8.68 -3.01
N PHE A 274 4.12 7.80 -2.71
CA PHE A 274 2.68 8.04 -2.97
C PHE A 274 1.87 7.40 -1.84
N PRO A 275 1.45 8.19 -0.82
CA PRO A 275 0.78 7.66 0.36
C PRO A 275 -0.67 7.28 0.08
N THR A 276 -1.01 5.99 0.13
CA THR A 276 -2.39 5.52 -0.03
C THR A 276 -3.32 6.05 1.06
N VAL A 277 -2.79 6.29 2.25
CA VAL A 277 -3.57 6.87 3.38
C VAL A 277 -4.13 8.26 3.05
N ALA A 278 -3.47 9.02 2.17
CA ALA A 278 -4.00 10.30 1.70
C ALA A 278 -5.19 10.12 0.74
N LEU A 279 -5.22 9.06 -0.06
CA LEU A 279 -6.40 8.71 -0.86
C LEU A 279 -7.53 8.16 0.02
N GLU A 280 -7.18 7.29 0.96
CA GLU A 280 -8.12 6.66 1.89
C GLU A 280 -8.86 7.73 2.73
N SER A 281 -8.13 8.73 3.24
CA SER A 281 -8.71 9.83 4.00
C SER A 281 -9.64 10.70 3.17
N GLN A 282 -9.28 11.00 1.93
CA GLN A 282 -10.13 11.79 1.02
C GLN A 282 -11.40 11.02 0.64
N CYS A 283 -11.32 9.70 0.40
CA CYS A 283 -12.53 8.87 0.22
C CYS A 283 -13.45 8.90 1.44
N ALA A 284 -12.87 8.93 2.66
CA ALA A 284 -13.63 9.06 3.90
C ALA A 284 -14.12 10.50 4.17
N GLY A 285 -13.83 11.46 3.28
CA GLY A 285 -14.21 12.87 3.41
C GLY A 285 -13.45 13.61 4.52
N LEU A 286 -12.24 13.17 4.88
CA LEU A 286 -11.44 13.82 5.92
C LEU A 286 -10.64 15.01 5.35
N PRO A 287 -10.74 16.18 5.95
CA PRO A 287 -9.68 17.18 5.80
C PRO A 287 -8.33 16.54 6.04
N THR A 288 -7.44 16.62 5.04
CA THR A 288 -6.16 15.89 5.03
C THR A 288 -5.02 16.89 4.99
N ILE A 289 -4.23 16.97 6.05
CA ILE A 289 -3.09 17.87 6.15
C ILE A 289 -1.81 17.07 5.93
N LEU A 290 -1.05 17.46 4.94
CA LEU A 290 0.15 16.81 4.44
C LEU A 290 1.35 17.72 4.61
N SER A 291 2.52 17.16 4.94
CA SER A 291 3.75 17.93 4.86
C SER A 291 4.13 18.24 3.41
N GLU A 292 4.86 19.33 3.17
CA GLU A 292 5.35 19.70 1.83
C GLU A 292 6.33 18.68 1.21
N ALA A 293 6.84 17.73 2.01
CA ALA A 293 7.70 16.64 1.55
C ALA A 293 6.92 15.47 0.90
N VAL A 294 5.59 15.51 0.95
CA VAL A 294 4.70 14.53 0.30
C VAL A 294 4.41 14.98 -1.13
N THR A 295 4.33 14.03 -2.07
CA THR A 295 3.96 14.35 -3.46
C THR A 295 2.60 15.01 -3.56
N ARG A 296 2.50 16.07 -4.37
CA ARG A 296 1.23 16.78 -4.59
C ARG A 296 0.21 15.97 -5.37
N ASP A 297 0.65 14.94 -6.09
CA ASP A 297 -0.20 14.06 -6.90
C ASP A 297 -1.24 13.27 -6.08
N CYS A 298 -1.06 13.16 -4.76
CA CYS A 298 -2.00 12.48 -3.88
C CYS A 298 -3.13 13.37 -3.35
N ALA A 299 -3.08 14.68 -3.58
CA ALA A 299 -4.15 15.61 -3.22
C ALA A 299 -5.12 15.75 -4.41
N LEU A 300 -6.23 15.06 -4.34
CA LEU A 300 -7.24 14.98 -5.41
C LEU A 300 -8.47 15.85 -5.11
N THR A 301 -8.52 16.45 -3.93
CA THR A 301 -9.66 17.26 -3.45
C THR A 301 -9.18 18.57 -2.84
N ASP A 302 -10.05 19.57 -2.77
CA ASP A 302 -9.75 20.88 -2.19
C ASP A 302 -9.58 20.85 -0.66
N PHE A 303 -10.00 19.78 0.00
CA PHE A 303 -9.80 19.59 1.45
C PHE A 303 -8.53 18.78 1.79
N ALA A 304 -7.66 18.51 0.79
CA ALA A 304 -6.29 18.04 1.01
C ALA A 304 -5.33 19.23 0.87
N ALA A 305 -4.57 19.53 1.92
CA ALA A 305 -3.72 20.71 1.99
C ALA A 305 -2.28 20.36 2.38
N PHE A 306 -1.33 21.12 1.85
CA PHE A 306 0.09 20.96 2.17
C PHE A 306 0.55 22.12 3.06
N GLU A 307 1.22 21.77 4.14
CA GLU A 307 1.80 22.73 5.08
C GLU A 307 3.25 22.39 5.41
N PRO A 308 4.13 23.39 5.58
CA PRO A 308 5.44 23.15 6.16
C PRO A 308 5.30 22.57 7.57
N LEU A 309 6.33 21.91 8.08
CA LEU A 309 6.32 21.31 9.43
C LEU A 309 6.42 22.40 10.50
N ASP A 310 5.35 23.18 10.63
CA ASP A 310 5.12 24.23 11.61
C ASP A 310 3.79 23.95 12.36
N ALA A 311 3.88 23.66 13.66
CA ALA A 311 2.74 23.23 14.45
C ALA A 311 1.62 24.28 14.55
N GLU A 312 1.95 25.58 14.48
CA GLU A 312 0.97 26.66 14.52
C GLU A 312 0.15 26.73 13.23
N ARG A 313 0.84 26.62 12.09
CA ARG A 313 0.19 26.56 10.76
C ARG A 313 -0.70 25.34 10.63
N TRP A 314 -0.22 24.16 11.08
CA TRP A 314 -1.03 22.95 11.09
C TRP A 314 -2.27 23.12 11.97
N ALA A 315 -2.13 23.69 13.17
CA ALA A 315 -3.27 23.93 14.05
C ALA A 315 -4.29 24.89 13.44
N ALA A 316 -3.85 25.97 12.77
CA ALA A 316 -4.74 26.89 12.05
C ALA A 316 -5.49 26.16 10.92
N ARG A 317 -4.77 25.38 10.09
CA ARG A 317 -5.36 24.64 8.99
C ARG A 317 -6.35 23.57 9.43
N ILE A 318 -6.06 22.90 10.57
CA ILE A 318 -6.98 21.93 11.16
C ILE A 318 -8.29 22.61 11.55
N ARG A 319 -8.24 23.76 12.27
CA ARG A 319 -9.46 24.49 12.69
C ARG A 319 -10.31 24.93 11.50
N GLU A 320 -9.70 25.35 10.39
CA GLU A 320 -10.41 25.71 9.16
C GLU A 320 -11.15 24.51 8.54
N GLY A 321 -10.58 23.30 8.65
CA GLY A 321 -11.14 22.09 8.07
C GLY A 321 -12.20 21.40 8.93
N LEU A 322 -12.29 21.71 10.23
CA LEU A 322 -13.25 21.07 11.12
C LEU A 322 -14.70 21.52 10.86
N GLY A 323 -15.67 20.66 11.16
CA GLY A 323 -17.10 20.97 11.09
C GLY A 323 -17.71 20.94 9.70
N GLN A 324 -16.97 20.49 8.71
CA GLN A 324 -17.47 20.33 7.33
C GLN A 324 -18.43 19.13 7.19
N ASN A 325 -19.25 19.12 6.14
CA ASN A 325 -20.16 18.01 5.86
C ASN A 325 -19.39 16.78 5.36
N ARG A 326 -19.14 15.86 6.29
CA ARG A 326 -18.35 14.64 6.04
C ARG A 326 -18.95 13.73 4.96
N ALA A 327 -20.26 13.59 4.91
CA ALA A 327 -20.92 12.75 3.91
C ALA A 327 -20.76 13.33 2.50
N GLN A 328 -20.88 14.64 2.34
CA GLN A 328 -20.65 15.33 1.09
C GLN A 328 -19.19 15.22 0.66
N GLN A 329 -18.23 15.56 1.55
CA GLN A 329 -16.79 15.43 1.27
C GLN A 329 -16.39 14.00 0.90
N SER A 330 -16.99 12.99 1.55
CA SER A 330 -16.75 11.59 1.22
C SER A 330 -17.23 11.23 -0.19
N ALA A 331 -18.38 11.74 -0.62
CA ALA A 331 -18.85 11.52 -1.99
C ALA A 331 -17.95 12.21 -3.02
N GLU A 332 -17.51 13.44 -2.75
CA GLU A 332 -16.55 14.18 -3.59
C GLU A 332 -15.20 13.48 -3.68
N GLY A 333 -14.63 13.07 -2.53
CA GLY A 333 -13.34 12.39 -2.46
C GLY A 333 -13.32 11.06 -3.20
N ARG A 334 -14.38 10.24 -3.05
CA ARG A 334 -14.53 8.98 -3.78
C ARG A 334 -14.61 9.21 -5.29
N SER A 335 -15.38 10.21 -5.72
CA SER A 335 -15.48 10.58 -7.13
C SER A 335 -14.13 11.02 -7.69
N ALA A 336 -13.38 11.86 -6.96
CA ALA A 336 -12.06 12.32 -7.36
C ALA A 336 -11.05 11.16 -7.49
N VAL A 337 -11.04 10.25 -6.53
CA VAL A 337 -10.16 9.06 -6.53
C VAL A 337 -10.47 8.14 -7.72
N VAL A 338 -11.75 7.90 -8.02
CA VAL A 338 -12.18 7.10 -9.18
C VAL A 338 -11.77 7.78 -10.49
N GLN A 339 -12.02 9.08 -10.64
CA GLN A 339 -11.67 9.85 -11.85
C GLN A 339 -10.16 9.92 -12.09
N ALA A 340 -9.36 9.99 -11.02
CA ALA A 340 -7.91 9.96 -11.11
C ALA A 340 -7.33 8.56 -11.39
N GLY A 341 -8.16 7.51 -11.46
CA GLY A 341 -7.73 6.15 -11.77
C GLY A 341 -7.13 5.38 -10.59
N HIS A 342 -7.39 5.84 -9.36
CA HIS A 342 -6.91 5.22 -8.12
C HIS A 342 -7.96 4.34 -7.43
N ASP A 343 -9.03 3.98 -8.12
CA ASP A 343 -10.03 3.03 -7.59
C ASP A 343 -9.58 1.58 -7.80
N LEU A 344 -9.60 0.81 -6.71
CA LEU A 344 -9.13 -0.56 -6.67
C LEU A 344 -9.97 -1.50 -7.54
N THR A 345 -11.28 -1.30 -7.60
CA THR A 345 -12.19 -2.16 -8.38
C THR A 345 -11.91 -2.02 -9.87
N HIS A 346 -11.80 -0.79 -10.37
CA HIS A 346 -11.45 -0.53 -11.76
C HIS A 346 -10.03 -1.00 -12.10
N LEU A 347 -9.07 -0.77 -11.18
CA LEU A 347 -7.69 -1.21 -11.40
C LEU A 347 -7.59 -2.74 -11.48
N ALA A 348 -8.29 -3.46 -10.60
CA ALA A 348 -8.32 -4.92 -10.61
C ALA A 348 -8.96 -5.47 -11.89
N ALA A 349 -10.07 -4.90 -12.35
CA ALA A 349 -10.71 -5.29 -13.60
C ALA A 349 -9.79 -5.06 -14.82
N ASN A 350 -9.10 -3.92 -14.87
CA ASN A 350 -8.15 -3.60 -15.92
C ASN A 350 -6.94 -4.54 -15.92
N LEU A 351 -6.39 -4.86 -14.73
CA LEU A 351 -5.26 -5.77 -14.62
C LEU A 351 -5.67 -7.22 -14.95
N GLN A 352 -6.88 -7.63 -14.56
CA GLN A 352 -7.45 -8.94 -14.94
C GLN A 352 -7.57 -9.06 -16.46
N ALA A 353 -8.15 -8.07 -17.12
CA ALA A 353 -8.26 -8.04 -18.58
C ALA A 353 -6.87 -8.09 -19.26
N GLU A 354 -5.90 -7.39 -18.70
CA GLU A 354 -4.51 -7.43 -19.17
C GLU A 354 -3.89 -8.82 -19.01
N TYR A 355 -4.06 -9.49 -17.88
CA TYR A 355 -3.56 -10.86 -17.69
C TYR A 355 -4.15 -11.83 -18.73
N LEU A 356 -5.46 -11.75 -18.99
CA LEU A 356 -6.13 -12.55 -20.01
C LEU A 356 -5.54 -12.28 -21.41
N ARG A 357 -5.35 -11.00 -21.76
CA ARG A 357 -4.77 -10.57 -23.03
C ARG A 357 -3.34 -11.10 -23.22
N LEU A 358 -2.49 -10.97 -22.18
CA LEU A 358 -1.09 -11.39 -22.22
C LEU A 358 -0.95 -12.90 -22.45
N VAL A 359 -1.79 -13.71 -21.79
CA VAL A 359 -1.76 -15.17 -21.97
C VAL A 359 -2.31 -15.59 -23.35
N GLN A 360 -3.30 -14.86 -23.89
CA GLN A 360 -3.83 -15.11 -25.23
C GLN A 360 -2.79 -14.80 -26.33
N ALA A 361 -2.12 -13.64 -26.22
CA ALA A 361 -1.12 -13.20 -27.19
C ALA A 361 0.10 -14.15 -27.26
N ASP A 362 0.44 -14.83 -26.15
CA ASP A 362 1.58 -15.73 -26.04
C ASP A 362 1.24 -17.21 -26.38
N ARG A 363 -0.02 -17.50 -26.76
CA ARG A 363 -0.39 -18.83 -27.26
C ARG A 363 0.16 -19.00 -28.68
N PRO A 364 0.91 -20.08 -28.99
CA PRO A 364 1.30 -20.34 -30.35
C PRO A 364 0.05 -20.44 -31.24
N GLN A 365 0.01 -19.65 -32.30
CA GLN A 365 -1.00 -19.83 -33.34
C GLN A 365 -0.87 -21.27 -33.82
N LYS A 366 -1.93 -22.09 -33.68
CA LYS A 366 -1.99 -23.45 -34.15
C LYS A 366 -2.07 -23.49 -35.65
#